data_c702771b861dd151e084433eca557155
#
_entry.id   c702771b861dd151e084433eca557155
#
_cell.length_a   1.000
_cell.length_b   1.000
_cell.length_c   1.000
_cell.angle_alpha   90.00
_cell.angle_beta   90.00
_cell.angle_gamma   90.00
#
_symmetry.space_group_name_H-M   'P 1'
#
loop_
_entity.id
_entity.type
_entity.pdbx_description
1 polymer ?
#
loop_
_entity_poly.entity_id
_entity_poly.type
_entity_poly.pdbx_seq_one_letter_code
_entity_poly.pdbx_strand_id
1 'polypeptide(L)'
;FEDSWITNYFAIGRGVNKVINLSGLLARSQPVEQRTYDEHLRNIARLLKSAGVDFGYLYDNDLYSGALVYDEGLDDTFLAHARLVYDMLKSNGVKQVITVDPHTTNILRSVYPKVIGGFDIQVKSYLELLAERRPDAVRPLDIEVTIHDSCIYARHEDVVDQPRLLLKQAGAVIQETEQSGKLTYCCGGPLESLFPGKAEEVASKRMAQLSDCAGCVVTMCPICLSNLKRVAPPETAVRDISDYLAEAYCPNTNKSPANK
;
A
#
# COMPACT_ATOMS: atom_id res chain seq x y z
N PHE A 1 21.23 -9.31 -20.10
CA PHE A 1 20.75 -9.60 -18.73
C PHE A 1 20.43 -11.09 -18.48
N GLU A 2 20.57 -11.97 -19.50
CA GLU A 2 20.22 -13.39 -19.38
C GLU A 2 21.12 -14.19 -18.43
N ASP A 3 22.33 -13.72 -18.13
CA ASP A 3 23.29 -14.38 -17.25
C ASP A 3 23.61 -13.60 -15.97
N SER A 4 22.67 -12.77 -15.49
CA SER A 4 22.92 -12.06 -14.24
C SER A 4 22.82 -13.00 -13.05
N TRP A 5 23.68 -12.84 -12.05
CA TRP A 5 23.64 -13.58 -10.78
C TRP A 5 22.27 -13.45 -10.08
N ILE A 6 21.55 -12.34 -10.32
CA ILE A 6 20.20 -12.07 -9.82
C ILE A 6 19.20 -13.09 -10.39
N THR A 7 19.22 -13.32 -11.71
CA THR A 7 18.33 -14.30 -12.37
C THR A 7 18.59 -15.71 -11.82
N ASN A 8 19.87 -16.06 -11.62
CA ASN A 8 20.26 -17.33 -11.03
C ASN A 8 19.81 -17.46 -9.56
N TYR A 9 19.94 -16.40 -8.77
CA TYR A 9 19.48 -16.37 -7.38
C TYR A 9 17.98 -16.60 -7.27
N PHE A 10 17.15 -15.93 -8.07
CA PHE A 10 15.71 -16.14 -8.11
C PHE A 10 15.33 -17.53 -8.63
N ALA A 11 16.08 -18.08 -9.58
CA ALA A 11 15.85 -19.44 -10.08
C ALA A 11 16.12 -20.50 -9.00
N ILE A 12 17.20 -20.34 -8.23
CA ILE A 12 17.53 -21.20 -7.08
C ILE A 12 16.48 -21.05 -5.99
N GLY A 13 16.09 -19.82 -5.62
CA GLY A 13 15.05 -19.56 -4.63
C GLY A 13 13.71 -20.20 -4.97
N ARG A 14 13.29 -20.18 -6.24
CA ARG A 14 12.10 -20.89 -6.71
C ARG A 14 12.23 -22.41 -6.62
N GLY A 15 13.41 -22.95 -6.90
CA GLY A 15 13.70 -24.38 -6.76
C GLY A 15 13.58 -24.84 -5.31
N VAL A 16 14.17 -24.10 -4.39
CA VAL A 16 14.14 -24.39 -2.94
C VAL A 16 12.71 -24.25 -2.39
N ASN A 17 11.96 -23.24 -2.80
CA ASN A 17 10.59 -23.00 -2.32
C ASN A 17 9.58 -24.08 -2.82
N LYS A 18 9.88 -24.79 -3.92
CA LYS A 18 9.10 -25.97 -4.37
C LYS A 18 9.28 -27.18 -3.46
N VAL A 19 10.42 -27.30 -2.79
CA VAL A 19 10.76 -28.46 -1.93
C VAL A 19 10.41 -28.16 -0.47
N ILE A 20 10.65 -26.94 -0.02
CA ILE A 20 10.36 -26.48 1.36
C ILE A 20 9.66 -25.12 1.20
N ASN A 21 8.44 -24.98 1.75
CA ASN A 21 7.73 -23.69 1.74
C ASN A 21 8.45 -22.67 2.65
N LEU A 22 9.60 -22.19 2.17
CA LEU A 22 10.49 -21.27 2.90
C LEU A 22 9.81 -19.92 3.11
N SER A 23 9.02 -19.46 2.13
CA SER A 23 8.26 -18.21 2.23
C SER A 23 7.19 -18.29 3.33
N GLY A 24 6.51 -19.42 3.47
CA GLY A 24 5.56 -19.66 4.56
C GLY A 24 6.23 -19.76 5.94
N LEU A 25 7.47 -20.28 5.99
CA LEU A 25 8.24 -20.32 7.24
C LEU A 25 8.73 -18.93 7.65
N LEU A 26 9.22 -18.14 6.69
CA LEU A 26 9.67 -16.75 6.92
C LEU A 26 8.51 -15.83 7.31
N ALA A 27 7.34 -15.97 6.70
CA ALA A 27 6.14 -15.22 7.05
C ALA A 27 5.68 -15.51 8.50
N ARG A 28 5.88 -16.71 9.00
CA ARG A 28 5.60 -17.07 10.40
C ARG A 28 6.58 -16.48 11.41
N SER A 29 7.75 -16.04 10.98
CA SER A 29 8.79 -15.50 11.86
C SER A 29 8.63 -14.01 12.20
N GLN A 30 7.66 -13.30 11.60
CA GLN A 30 7.41 -11.87 11.83
C GLN A 30 5.96 -11.57 12.25
N PRO A 31 5.48 -12.09 13.38
CA PRO A 31 4.07 -11.98 13.75
C PRO A 31 3.63 -10.55 14.11
N VAL A 32 4.55 -9.67 14.49
CA VAL A 32 4.22 -8.28 14.87
C VAL A 32 3.92 -7.43 13.65
N GLU A 33 4.73 -7.51 12.61
CA GLU A 33 4.51 -6.78 11.36
C GLU A 33 3.24 -7.27 10.66
N GLN A 34 3.01 -8.57 10.60
CA GLN A 34 1.79 -9.14 10.02
C GLN A 34 0.53 -8.61 10.70
N ARG A 35 0.52 -8.52 12.04
CA ARG A 35 -0.63 -7.97 12.79
C ARG A 35 -0.91 -6.52 12.43
N THR A 36 0.12 -5.72 12.18
CA THR A 36 -0.01 -4.33 11.78
C THR A 36 -0.68 -4.20 10.41
N TYR A 37 -0.25 -5.00 9.43
CA TYR A 37 -0.88 -4.99 8.10
C TYR A 37 -2.31 -5.54 8.13
N ASP A 38 -2.58 -6.57 8.93
CA ASP A 38 -3.94 -7.07 9.14
C ASP A 38 -4.86 -5.99 9.74
N GLU A 39 -4.33 -5.15 10.63
CA GLU A 39 -5.08 -4.03 11.22
C GLU A 39 -5.41 -2.96 10.14
N HIS A 40 -4.45 -2.60 9.28
CA HIS A 40 -4.70 -1.68 8.17
C HIS A 40 -5.79 -2.21 7.23
N LEU A 41 -5.77 -3.49 6.87
CA LEU A 41 -6.82 -4.10 6.06
C LEU A 41 -8.18 -4.08 6.77
N ARG A 42 -8.23 -4.34 8.08
CA ARG A 42 -9.47 -4.21 8.88
C ARG A 42 -9.96 -2.77 8.95
N ASN A 43 -9.05 -1.79 9.06
CA ASN A 43 -9.39 -0.37 9.03
C ASN A 43 -10.01 0.01 7.69
N ILE A 44 -9.40 -0.40 6.58
CA ILE A 44 -9.92 -0.16 5.23
C ILE A 44 -11.31 -0.81 5.06
N ALA A 45 -11.49 -2.04 5.50
CA ALA A 45 -12.79 -2.72 5.43
C ALA A 45 -13.86 -2.00 6.25
N ARG A 46 -13.52 -1.50 7.45
CA ARG A 46 -14.44 -0.70 8.28
C ARG A 46 -14.79 0.63 7.62
N LEU A 47 -13.81 1.31 7.04
CA LEU A 47 -13.99 2.56 6.30
C LEU A 47 -14.90 2.40 5.10
N LEU A 48 -14.69 1.38 4.27
CA LEU A 48 -15.55 1.08 3.13
C LEU A 48 -16.99 0.79 3.57
N LYS A 49 -17.18 0.01 4.63
CA LYS A 49 -18.51 -0.26 5.21
C LYS A 49 -19.17 1.01 5.75
N SER A 50 -18.44 1.86 6.48
CA SER A 50 -18.98 3.12 7.01
C SER A 50 -19.38 4.09 5.89
N ALA A 51 -18.70 4.04 4.75
CA ALA A 51 -19.02 4.80 3.56
C ALA A 51 -20.14 4.17 2.70
N GLY A 52 -20.77 3.08 3.14
CA GLY A 52 -21.84 2.39 2.42
C GLY A 52 -21.36 1.71 1.13
N VAL A 53 -20.11 1.30 1.07
CA VAL A 53 -19.57 0.52 -0.06
C VAL A 53 -19.85 -0.96 0.22
N ASP A 54 -20.58 -1.59 -0.71
CA ASP A 54 -20.75 -3.05 -0.72
C ASP A 54 -19.58 -3.70 -1.45
N PHE A 55 -18.91 -4.64 -0.79
CA PHE A 55 -17.75 -5.34 -1.34
C PHE A 55 -17.63 -6.76 -0.80
N GLY A 56 -17.04 -7.65 -1.61
CA GLY A 56 -16.62 -8.98 -1.21
C GLY A 56 -15.11 -9.09 -1.09
N TYR A 57 -14.64 -10.20 -0.55
CA TYR A 57 -13.24 -10.57 -0.46
C TYR A 57 -13.04 -12.01 -0.89
N LEU A 58 -11.99 -12.32 -1.63
CA LEU A 58 -11.77 -13.64 -2.22
C LEU A 58 -11.05 -14.63 -1.28
N TYR A 59 -10.58 -14.17 -0.13
CA TYR A 59 -9.87 -14.99 0.87
C TYR A 59 -8.71 -15.79 0.25
N ASP A 60 -8.72 -17.12 0.41
CA ASP A 60 -7.66 -18.02 -0.10
C ASP A 60 -7.58 -18.08 -1.63
N ASN A 61 -8.58 -17.54 -2.33
CA ASN A 61 -8.58 -17.42 -3.79
C ASN A 61 -7.98 -16.10 -4.27
N ASP A 62 -7.67 -15.17 -3.37
CA ASP A 62 -7.02 -13.90 -3.74
C ASP A 62 -5.56 -14.14 -4.11
N LEU A 63 -5.17 -13.69 -5.30
CA LEU A 63 -3.81 -13.80 -5.78
C LEU A 63 -3.12 -12.44 -5.78
N TYR A 64 -1.86 -12.44 -5.40
CA TYR A 64 -1.01 -11.24 -5.47
C TYR A 64 -0.94 -10.70 -6.90
N SER A 65 -0.98 -9.39 -7.08
CA SER A 65 -1.01 -8.74 -8.40
C SER A 65 0.25 -8.94 -9.26
N GLY A 66 1.35 -9.39 -8.69
CA GLY A 66 2.63 -9.55 -9.38
C GLY A 66 3.47 -8.27 -9.44
N ALA A 67 3.13 -7.24 -8.68
CA ALA A 67 3.82 -5.94 -8.72
C ALA A 67 5.34 -6.05 -8.56
N LEU A 68 5.82 -6.80 -7.56
CA LEU A 68 7.27 -6.96 -7.36
C LEU A 68 7.96 -7.68 -8.52
N VAL A 69 7.27 -8.66 -9.13
CA VAL A 69 7.79 -9.40 -10.30
C VAL A 69 7.93 -8.46 -11.50
N TYR A 70 6.96 -7.55 -11.66
CA TYR A 70 6.99 -6.51 -12.70
C TYR A 70 8.11 -5.50 -12.45
N ASP A 71 8.23 -4.99 -11.22
CA ASP A 71 9.23 -4.01 -10.83
C ASP A 71 10.68 -4.54 -10.98
N GLU A 72 10.87 -5.86 -10.81
CA GLU A 72 12.16 -6.53 -11.01
C GLU A 72 12.45 -6.88 -12.49
N GLY A 73 11.55 -6.56 -13.42
CA GLY A 73 11.73 -6.78 -14.86
C GLY A 73 11.68 -8.25 -15.30
N LEU A 74 10.99 -9.10 -14.53
CA LEU A 74 10.81 -10.54 -14.86
C LEU A 74 9.57 -10.72 -15.76
N ASP A 75 9.61 -10.17 -16.97
CA ASP A 75 8.47 -9.99 -17.86
C ASP A 75 7.70 -11.27 -18.16
N ASP A 76 8.35 -12.36 -18.56
CA ASP A 76 7.68 -13.63 -18.87
C ASP A 76 6.96 -14.21 -17.65
N THR A 77 7.60 -14.13 -16.49
CA THR A 77 7.00 -14.60 -15.22
C THR A 77 5.80 -13.72 -14.84
N PHE A 78 5.94 -12.41 -15.01
CA PHE A 78 4.86 -11.45 -14.77
C PHE A 78 3.67 -11.71 -15.70
N LEU A 79 3.90 -11.85 -17.01
CA LEU A 79 2.84 -12.10 -17.98
C LEU A 79 2.05 -13.38 -17.70
N ALA A 80 2.75 -14.48 -17.37
CA ALA A 80 2.11 -15.72 -17.00
C ALA A 80 1.26 -15.58 -15.74
N HIS A 81 1.79 -14.88 -14.73
CA HIS A 81 1.08 -14.63 -13.47
C HIS A 81 -0.11 -13.68 -13.66
N ALA A 82 0.03 -12.62 -14.44
CA ALA A 82 -1.04 -11.66 -14.72
C ALA A 82 -2.26 -12.34 -15.37
N ARG A 83 -2.04 -13.32 -16.27
CA ARG A 83 -3.12 -14.11 -16.84
C ARG A 83 -3.83 -14.95 -15.79
N LEU A 84 -3.09 -15.61 -14.89
CA LEU A 84 -3.69 -16.37 -13.78
C LEU A 84 -4.56 -15.48 -12.89
N VAL A 85 -4.09 -14.29 -12.53
CA VAL A 85 -4.87 -13.33 -11.72
C VAL A 85 -6.11 -12.89 -12.46
N TYR A 86 -6.01 -12.54 -13.75
CA TYR A 86 -7.15 -12.13 -14.55
C TYR A 86 -8.19 -13.25 -14.68
N ASP A 87 -7.76 -14.48 -14.99
CA ASP A 87 -8.64 -15.64 -15.10
C ASP A 87 -9.33 -15.95 -13.76
N MET A 88 -8.62 -15.83 -12.65
CA MET A 88 -9.17 -15.96 -11.30
C MET A 88 -10.26 -14.92 -11.05
N LEU A 89 -10.01 -13.64 -11.34
CA LEU A 89 -10.99 -12.58 -11.18
C LEU A 89 -12.23 -12.81 -12.07
N LYS A 90 -12.03 -13.19 -13.32
CA LYS A 90 -13.13 -13.49 -14.26
C LYS A 90 -13.96 -14.69 -13.83
N SER A 91 -13.32 -15.78 -13.40
CA SER A 91 -14.02 -16.99 -12.96
C SER A 91 -14.87 -16.77 -11.70
N ASN A 92 -14.49 -15.79 -10.86
CA ASN A 92 -15.27 -15.35 -9.71
C ASN A 92 -16.29 -14.25 -10.04
N GLY A 93 -16.47 -13.90 -11.32
CA GLY A 93 -17.46 -12.91 -11.76
C GLY A 93 -17.11 -11.47 -11.36
N VAL A 94 -15.85 -11.19 -11.02
CA VAL A 94 -15.39 -9.85 -10.61
C VAL A 94 -15.44 -8.91 -11.80
N LYS A 95 -16.12 -7.76 -11.62
CA LYS A 95 -16.21 -6.68 -12.60
C LYS A 95 -15.47 -5.43 -12.16
N GLN A 96 -15.29 -5.28 -10.85
CA GLN A 96 -14.59 -4.16 -10.25
C GLN A 96 -13.72 -4.65 -9.10
N VAL A 97 -12.49 -4.14 -9.03
CA VAL A 97 -11.54 -4.39 -7.93
C VAL A 97 -11.34 -3.10 -7.15
N ILE A 98 -11.40 -3.21 -5.82
CA ILE A 98 -10.98 -2.16 -4.88
C ILE A 98 -9.58 -2.51 -4.42
N THR A 99 -8.62 -1.66 -4.74
CA THR A 99 -7.22 -1.85 -4.35
C THR A 99 -6.88 -1.09 -3.08
N VAL A 100 -5.97 -1.62 -2.29
CA VAL A 100 -5.60 -1.09 -0.97
C VAL A 100 -4.19 -0.48 -0.92
N ASP A 101 -3.41 -0.64 -1.99
CA ASP A 101 -2.05 -0.13 -2.10
C ASP A 101 -1.74 0.42 -3.50
N PRO A 102 -0.70 1.28 -3.62
CA PRO A 102 -0.35 1.92 -4.89
C PRO A 102 0.14 0.96 -5.98
N HIS A 103 0.95 -0.04 -5.62
CA HIS A 103 1.57 -0.95 -6.58
C HIS A 103 0.51 -1.85 -7.22
N THR A 104 -0.37 -2.46 -6.42
CA THR A 104 -1.51 -3.24 -6.93
C THR A 104 -2.43 -2.38 -7.78
N THR A 105 -2.69 -1.12 -7.38
CA THR A 105 -3.50 -0.20 -8.17
C THR A 105 -2.90 0.01 -9.55
N ASN A 106 -1.62 0.34 -9.62
CA ASN A 106 -0.91 0.58 -10.88
C ASN A 106 -0.88 -0.67 -11.77
N ILE A 107 -0.55 -1.82 -11.19
CA ILE A 107 -0.49 -3.07 -11.95
C ILE A 107 -1.84 -3.41 -12.57
N LEU A 108 -2.90 -3.43 -11.79
CA LEU A 108 -4.22 -3.82 -12.28
C LEU A 108 -4.85 -2.76 -13.20
N ARG A 109 -4.67 -1.47 -12.92
CA ARG A 109 -5.29 -0.37 -13.66
C ARG A 109 -4.52 0.02 -14.92
N SER A 110 -3.20 0.09 -14.83
CA SER A 110 -2.37 0.72 -15.86
C SER A 110 -1.49 -0.27 -16.63
N VAL A 111 -1.11 -1.41 -16.04
CA VAL A 111 -0.25 -2.41 -16.67
C VAL A 111 -1.04 -3.55 -17.29
N TYR A 112 -1.96 -4.17 -16.56
CA TYR A 112 -2.74 -5.31 -17.08
C TYR A 112 -3.46 -5.00 -18.40
N PRO A 113 -4.11 -3.84 -18.60
CA PRO A 113 -4.73 -3.54 -19.90
C PRO A 113 -3.77 -3.52 -21.09
N LYS A 114 -2.47 -3.31 -20.85
CA LYS A 114 -1.44 -3.29 -21.92
C LYS A 114 -0.95 -4.69 -22.26
N VAL A 115 -1.03 -5.64 -21.32
CA VAL A 115 -0.43 -6.97 -21.47
C VAL A 115 -1.47 -8.09 -21.58
N ILE A 116 -2.72 -7.82 -21.20
CA ILE A 116 -3.84 -8.76 -21.28
C ILE A 116 -4.85 -8.24 -22.29
N GLY A 117 -4.95 -8.91 -23.43
CA GLY A 117 -5.95 -8.56 -24.44
C GLY A 117 -7.37 -8.69 -23.88
N GLY A 118 -8.18 -7.62 -24.04
CA GLY A 118 -9.56 -7.61 -23.58
C GLY A 118 -9.76 -7.50 -22.07
N PHE A 119 -8.78 -6.96 -21.35
CA PHE A 119 -8.94 -6.66 -19.92
C PHE A 119 -10.12 -5.69 -19.72
N ASP A 120 -11.13 -6.10 -18.95
CA ASP A 120 -12.41 -5.42 -18.79
C ASP A 120 -12.82 -5.20 -17.31
N ILE A 121 -11.86 -5.29 -16.38
CA ILE A 121 -12.10 -5.09 -14.96
C ILE A 121 -11.83 -3.64 -14.59
N GLN A 122 -12.80 -3.00 -13.92
CA GLN A 122 -12.61 -1.66 -13.38
C GLN A 122 -11.77 -1.72 -12.11
N VAL A 123 -10.84 -0.78 -11.96
CA VAL A 123 -9.94 -0.73 -10.79
C VAL A 123 -10.02 0.64 -10.14
N LYS A 124 -10.36 0.67 -8.87
CA LYS A 124 -10.35 1.88 -8.04
C LYS A 124 -9.59 1.64 -6.75
N SER A 125 -8.81 2.61 -6.31
CA SER A 125 -8.26 2.58 -4.97
C SER A 125 -9.35 2.87 -3.94
N TYR A 126 -9.21 2.32 -2.73
CA TYR A 126 -10.15 2.60 -1.64
C TYR A 126 -10.21 4.09 -1.28
N LEU A 127 -9.09 4.82 -1.44
CA LEU A 127 -9.03 6.26 -1.19
C LEU A 127 -9.89 7.07 -2.17
N GLU A 128 -9.91 6.68 -3.45
CA GLU A 128 -10.77 7.28 -4.46
C GLU A 128 -12.25 7.05 -4.12
N LEU A 129 -12.61 5.82 -3.77
CA LEU A 129 -13.98 5.49 -3.37
C LEU A 129 -14.44 6.26 -2.12
N LEU A 130 -13.60 6.35 -1.11
CA LEU A 130 -13.91 7.13 0.10
C LEU A 130 -14.06 8.62 -0.23
N ALA A 131 -13.18 9.18 -1.05
CA ALA A 131 -13.26 10.59 -1.45
C ALA A 131 -14.52 10.88 -2.29
N GLU A 132 -14.97 9.96 -3.14
CA GLU A 132 -16.23 10.06 -3.88
C GLU A 132 -17.45 10.01 -2.95
N ARG A 133 -17.44 9.13 -1.93
CA ARG A 133 -18.53 8.94 -0.98
C ARG A 133 -18.61 10.04 0.07
N ARG A 134 -17.51 10.70 0.38
CA ARG A 134 -17.40 11.80 1.35
C ARG A 134 -18.07 11.48 2.68
N PRO A 135 -17.63 10.43 3.40
CA PRO A 135 -18.24 10.08 4.68
C PRO A 135 -18.06 11.23 5.68
N ASP A 136 -19.05 11.44 6.55
CA ASP A 136 -18.93 12.43 7.62
C ASP A 136 -18.02 11.91 8.74
N ALA A 137 -17.12 12.76 9.23
CA ALA A 137 -16.29 12.43 10.36
C ALA A 137 -17.13 12.33 11.65
N VAL A 138 -17.08 11.16 12.29
CA VAL A 138 -17.76 10.94 13.59
C VAL A 138 -16.92 11.43 14.76
N ARG A 139 -15.62 11.61 14.56
CA ARG A 139 -14.68 12.17 15.52
C ARG A 139 -13.59 12.95 14.78
N PRO A 140 -13.61 14.28 14.83
CA PRO A 140 -12.54 15.07 14.22
C PRO A 140 -11.18 14.73 14.82
N LEU A 141 -10.18 14.68 13.96
CA LEU A 141 -8.77 14.63 14.36
C LEU A 141 -8.32 16.04 14.72
N ASP A 142 -7.62 16.18 15.83
CA ASP A 142 -6.98 17.45 16.25
C ASP A 142 -5.46 17.24 16.21
N ILE A 143 -4.94 17.11 15.01
CA ILE A 143 -3.53 16.77 14.75
C ILE A 143 -2.97 17.53 13.54
N GLU A 144 -1.68 17.81 13.60
CA GLU A 144 -0.90 18.23 12.44
C GLU A 144 -0.18 17.02 11.84
N VAL A 145 -0.25 16.90 10.51
CA VAL A 145 0.38 15.80 9.78
C VAL A 145 1.11 16.31 8.55
N THR A 146 2.16 15.60 8.14
CA THR A 146 2.73 15.73 6.81
C THR A 146 2.49 14.45 6.01
N ILE A 147 2.31 14.59 4.69
CA ILE A 147 2.02 13.46 3.82
C ILE A 147 3.27 13.05 3.04
N HIS A 148 3.64 11.77 3.16
CA HIS A 148 4.51 11.16 2.19
C HIS A 148 3.66 10.59 1.04
N ASP A 149 3.58 11.32 -0.06
CA ASP A 149 2.93 10.81 -1.27
C ASP A 149 3.69 9.60 -1.81
N SER A 150 2.98 8.49 -2.02
CA SER A 150 3.55 7.37 -2.76
C SER A 150 3.85 7.78 -4.19
N CYS A 151 5.09 7.54 -4.65
CA CYS A 151 5.51 7.91 -5.99
C CYS A 151 4.65 7.25 -7.08
N ILE A 152 4.18 6.03 -6.85
CA ILE A 152 3.28 5.32 -7.78
C ILE A 152 1.91 6.00 -7.83
N TYR A 153 1.28 6.27 -6.69
CA TYR A 153 0.00 6.99 -6.67
C TYR A 153 0.13 8.37 -7.31
N ALA A 154 1.16 9.12 -6.95
CA ALA A 154 1.29 10.50 -7.36
C ALA A 154 1.62 10.68 -8.86
N ARG A 155 2.46 9.79 -9.43
CA ARG A 155 2.96 9.97 -10.80
C ARG A 155 2.27 9.10 -11.83
N HIS A 156 1.73 7.94 -11.42
CA HIS A 156 1.15 6.97 -12.35
C HIS A 156 -0.37 6.88 -12.25
N GLU A 157 -0.94 7.13 -11.05
CA GLU A 157 -2.36 6.87 -10.78
C GLU A 157 -3.16 8.12 -10.42
N ASP A 158 -2.51 9.26 -10.28
CA ASP A 158 -3.12 10.57 -9.97
C ASP A 158 -3.91 10.60 -8.66
N VAL A 159 -3.52 9.76 -7.69
CA VAL A 159 -4.12 9.70 -6.35
C VAL A 159 -3.31 10.59 -5.40
N VAL A 160 -3.54 11.91 -5.48
CA VAL A 160 -2.85 12.94 -4.70
C VAL A 160 -3.85 13.74 -3.86
N ASP A 161 -4.96 14.16 -4.46
CA ASP A 161 -5.94 15.03 -3.82
C ASP A 161 -6.85 14.26 -2.87
N GLN A 162 -7.12 12.99 -3.14
CA GLN A 162 -8.03 12.16 -2.35
C GLN A 162 -7.56 11.98 -0.90
N PRO A 163 -6.28 11.61 -0.63
CA PRO A 163 -5.76 11.55 0.74
C PRO A 163 -5.88 12.88 1.48
N ARG A 164 -5.57 13.99 0.79
CA ARG A 164 -5.65 15.35 1.35
C ARG A 164 -7.07 15.73 1.71
N LEU A 165 -8.01 15.47 0.79
CA LEU A 165 -9.43 15.72 1.01
C LEU A 165 -9.92 14.96 2.24
N LEU A 166 -9.65 13.68 2.33
CA LEU A 166 -10.09 12.82 3.44
C LEU A 166 -9.51 13.26 4.78
N LEU A 167 -8.21 13.56 4.85
CA LEU A 167 -7.57 14.01 6.08
C LEU A 167 -8.08 15.40 6.53
N LYS A 168 -8.26 16.33 5.59
CA LYS A 168 -8.84 17.66 5.89
C LYS A 168 -10.27 17.55 6.39
N GLN A 169 -11.09 16.74 5.75
CA GLN A 169 -12.47 16.46 6.20
C GLN A 169 -12.50 15.76 7.57
N ALA A 170 -11.47 14.97 7.88
CA ALA A 170 -11.28 14.35 9.18
C ALA A 170 -10.81 15.36 10.26
N GLY A 171 -10.50 16.61 9.90
CA GLY A 171 -10.06 17.65 10.84
C GLY A 171 -8.55 17.71 11.05
N ALA A 172 -7.74 17.01 10.26
CA ALA A 172 -6.29 17.13 10.31
C ALA A 172 -5.79 18.38 9.60
N VAL A 173 -4.78 19.04 10.16
CA VAL A 173 -4.01 20.12 9.53
C VAL A 173 -2.84 19.52 8.77
N ILE A 174 -2.74 19.77 7.46
CA ILE A 174 -1.70 19.21 6.61
C ILE A 174 -0.59 20.24 6.42
N GLN A 175 0.62 19.89 6.84
CA GLN A 175 1.85 20.63 6.60
C GLN A 175 2.57 20.00 5.40
N GLU A 176 2.57 20.68 4.26
CA GLU A 176 3.14 20.14 3.02
C GLU A 176 4.65 20.36 2.97
N THR A 177 5.38 19.34 2.53
CA THR A 177 6.78 19.52 2.13
C THR A 177 6.84 20.24 0.78
N GLU A 178 7.95 20.91 0.50
CA GLU A 178 8.19 21.51 -0.82
C GLU A 178 8.09 20.46 -1.95
N GLN A 179 8.59 19.25 -1.69
CA GLN A 179 8.50 18.11 -2.61
C GLN A 179 7.30 17.24 -2.25
N SER A 180 6.09 17.71 -2.56
CA SER A 180 4.82 17.01 -2.35
C SER A 180 4.11 16.67 -3.65
N GLY A 181 3.07 15.86 -3.61
CA GLY A 181 2.29 15.43 -4.77
C GLY A 181 3.19 14.74 -5.81
N LYS A 182 3.08 15.16 -7.07
CA LYS A 182 3.87 14.59 -8.19
C LYS A 182 5.38 14.84 -8.08
N LEU A 183 5.79 15.83 -7.27
CA LEU A 183 7.19 16.14 -7.02
C LEU A 183 7.77 15.33 -5.85
N THR A 184 7.00 14.49 -5.21
CA THR A 184 7.42 13.69 -4.05
C THR A 184 8.74 12.97 -4.29
N TYR A 185 9.60 12.91 -3.27
CA TYR A 185 10.79 12.07 -3.31
C TYR A 185 10.44 10.64 -2.90
N CYS A 186 11.22 9.69 -3.43
CA CYS A 186 11.02 8.26 -3.16
C CYS A 186 11.36 7.92 -1.69
N CYS A 187 10.71 6.89 -1.15
CA CYS A 187 11.06 6.28 0.14
C CYS A 187 12.20 5.24 0.04
N GLY A 188 12.73 4.99 -1.16
CA GLY A 188 13.77 3.99 -1.40
C GLY A 188 13.25 2.54 -1.54
N GLY A 189 11.94 2.31 -1.45
CA GLY A 189 11.33 0.97 -1.43
C GLY A 189 11.76 0.02 -2.56
N PRO A 190 11.73 0.44 -3.82
CA PRO A 190 12.14 -0.44 -4.94
C PRO A 190 13.61 -0.89 -4.90
N LEU A 191 14.47 -0.16 -4.18
CA LEU A 191 15.88 -0.49 -4.06
C LEU A 191 16.17 -1.48 -2.92
N GLU A 192 15.22 -1.73 -2.02
CA GLU A 192 15.45 -2.44 -0.76
C GLU A 192 15.92 -3.87 -0.98
N SER A 193 15.34 -4.58 -1.95
CA SER A 193 15.68 -5.96 -2.26
C SER A 193 17.10 -6.14 -2.80
N LEU A 194 17.59 -5.17 -3.58
CA LEU A 194 18.88 -5.25 -4.28
C LEU A 194 19.99 -4.43 -3.62
N PHE A 195 19.65 -3.27 -3.09
CA PHE A 195 20.60 -2.28 -2.57
C PHE A 195 20.13 -1.67 -1.24
N PRO A 196 20.00 -2.47 -0.15
CA PRO A 196 19.40 -2.02 1.11
C PRO A 196 20.05 -0.77 1.71
N GLY A 197 21.39 -0.64 1.62
CA GLY A 197 22.08 0.56 2.09
C GLY A 197 21.73 1.83 1.30
N LYS A 198 21.47 1.71 0.00
CA LYS A 198 20.99 2.83 -0.83
C LYS A 198 19.54 3.16 -0.55
N ALA A 199 18.72 2.16 -0.32
CA ALA A 199 17.33 2.35 0.09
C ALA A 199 17.24 3.14 1.39
N GLU A 200 18.07 2.80 2.38
CA GLU A 200 18.15 3.50 3.67
C GLU A 200 18.64 4.95 3.52
N GLU A 201 19.64 5.21 2.68
CA GLU A 201 20.12 6.58 2.38
C GLU A 201 19.00 7.44 1.77
N VAL A 202 18.23 6.88 0.82
CA VAL A 202 17.10 7.57 0.19
C VAL A 202 15.97 7.81 1.19
N ALA A 203 15.63 6.80 2.01
CA ALA A 203 14.62 6.90 3.05
C ALA A 203 14.97 7.97 4.09
N SER A 204 16.23 8.02 4.54
CA SER A 204 16.71 8.99 5.53
C SER A 204 16.59 10.43 5.02
N LYS A 205 16.97 10.68 3.76
CA LYS A 205 16.82 12.00 3.13
C LYS A 205 15.35 12.42 3.04
N ARG A 206 14.47 11.49 2.67
CA ARG A 206 13.03 11.77 2.62
C ARG A 206 12.44 11.99 4.00
N MET A 207 12.83 11.19 4.98
CA MET A 207 12.35 11.32 6.35
C MET A 207 12.75 12.67 6.96
N ALA A 208 13.97 13.16 6.73
CA ALA A 208 14.39 14.47 7.19
C ALA A 208 13.45 15.59 6.68
N GLN A 209 13.10 15.58 5.38
CA GLN A 209 12.14 16.55 4.82
C GLN A 209 10.75 16.47 5.47
N LEU A 210 10.30 15.27 5.79
CA LEU A 210 8.97 15.06 6.39
C LEU A 210 8.94 15.49 7.86
N SER A 211 9.94 15.09 8.65
CA SER A 211 10.04 15.42 10.06
C SER A 211 10.25 16.92 10.34
N ASP A 212 10.84 17.64 9.38
CA ASP A 212 10.95 19.11 9.46
C ASP A 212 9.59 19.81 9.34
N CYS A 213 8.57 19.15 8.78
CA CYS A 213 7.23 19.72 8.60
C CYS A 213 6.29 19.40 9.75
N ALA A 214 6.26 18.14 10.20
CA ALA A 214 5.39 17.72 11.31
C ALA A 214 5.92 16.45 12.00
N GLY A 215 5.59 16.29 13.28
CA GLY A 215 5.92 15.10 14.06
C GLY A 215 5.10 13.85 13.69
N CYS A 216 4.07 14.00 12.85
CA CYS A 216 3.23 12.90 12.38
C CYS A 216 3.31 12.78 10.87
N VAL A 217 3.89 11.71 10.36
CA VAL A 217 4.03 11.39 8.94
C VAL A 217 2.96 10.37 8.54
N VAL A 218 2.18 10.71 7.52
CA VAL A 218 1.15 9.85 6.94
C VAL A 218 1.63 9.29 5.61
N THR A 219 1.46 7.99 5.41
CA THR A 219 1.69 7.34 4.11
C THR A 219 0.54 6.39 3.75
N MET A 220 0.41 6.04 2.47
CA MET A 220 -0.64 5.17 1.95
C MET A 220 -0.05 3.95 1.21
N CYS A 221 1.20 3.66 1.46
CA CYS A 221 1.92 2.55 0.82
C CYS A 221 2.64 1.72 1.88
N PRO A 222 2.42 0.40 1.96
CA PRO A 222 3.04 -0.45 2.97
C PRO A 222 4.58 -0.48 2.85
N ILE A 223 5.12 -0.43 1.63
CA ILE A 223 6.57 -0.35 1.40
C ILE A 223 7.13 0.98 1.92
N CYS A 224 6.45 2.10 1.63
CA CYS A 224 6.86 3.40 2.15
C CYS A 224 6.78 3.43 3.68
N LEU A 225 5.72 2.85 4.26
CA LEU A 225 5.55 2.77 5.72
C LEU A 225 6.73 2.05 6.38
N SER A 226 7.11 0.87 5.87
CA SER A 226 8.23 0.08 6.40
C SER A 226 9.55 0.86 6.31
N ASN A 227 9.88 1.39 5.12
CA ASN A 227 11.14 2.10 4.91
C ASN A 227 11.27 3.38 5.73
N LEU A 228 10.21 4.18 5.79
CA LEU A 228 10.24 5.42 6.55
C LEU A 228 10.26 5.17 8.05
N LYS A 229 9.51 4.17 8.56
CA LYS A 229 9.57 3.79 9.97
C LYS A 229 10.96 3.39 10.43
N ARG A 230 11.70 2.67 9.58
CA ARG A 230 13.05 2.20 9.91
C ARG A 230 14.03 3.33 10.20
N VAL A 231 13.86 4.49 9.56
CA VAL A 231 14.77 5.64 9.66
C VAL A 231 14.15 6.85 10.38
N ALA A 232 12.93 6.70 10.90
CA ALA A 232 12.24 7.77 11.59
C ALA A 232 12.92 8.13 12.91
N PRO A 233 13.09 9.44 13.22
CA PRO A 233 13.49 9.87 14.57
C PRO A 233 12.50 9.39 15.62
N PRO A 234 12.92 9.16 16.86
CA PRO A 234 12.04 8.65 17.95
C PRO A 234 10.80 9.51 18.20
N GLU A 235 10.89 10.81 17.98
CA GLU A 235 9.81 11.80 18.14
C GLU A 235 8.85 11.84 16.96
N THR A 236 9.19 11.21 15.83
CA THR A 236 8.37 11.24 14.60
C THR A 236 7.55 9.96 14.46
N ALA A 237 6.23 10.09 14.51
CA ALA A 237 5.32 8.98 14.29
C ALA A 237 5.07 8.79 12.79
N VAL A 238 5.30 7.59 12.26
CA VAL A 238 4.96 7.24 10.87
C VAL A 238 3.83 6.22 10.89
N ARG A 239 2.68 6.56 10.30
CA ARG A 239 1.49 5.71 10.30
C ARG A 239 0.85 5.61 8.92
N ASP A 240 0.13 4.52 8.70
CA ASP A 240 -0.71 4.37 7.52
C ASP A 240 -1.92 5.31 7.60
N ILE A 241 -2.32 5.85 6.45
CA ILE A 241 -3.48 6.76 6.37
C ILE A 241 -4.77 6.10 6.88
N SER A 242 -4.92 4.79 6.70
CA SER A 242 -6.11 4.05 7.15
C SER A 242 -6.30 4.08 8.66
N ASP A 243 -5.23 4.24 9.44
CA ASP A 243 -5.31 4.39 10.89
C ASP A 243 -6.03 5.69 11.27
N TYR A 244 -5.59 6.82 10.69
CA TYR A 244 -6.17 8.13 10.94
C TYR A 244 -7.62 8.23 10.44
N LEU A 245 -7.86 7.71 9.22
CA LEU A 245 -9.20 7.73 8.67
C LEU A 245 -10.17 6.84 9.47
N ALA A 246 -9.72 5.68 9.96
CA ALA A 246 -10.55 4.83 10.78
C ALA A 246 -10.85 5.46 12.16
N GLU A 247 -9.90 6.18 12.74
CA GLU A 247 -10.11 6.96 13.97
C GLU A 247 -11.18 8.05 13.78
N ALA A 248 -11.19 8.71 12.62
CA ALA A 248 -12.11 9.81 12.32
C ALA A 248 -13.50 9.34 11.87
N TYR A 249 -13.56 8.36 10.97
CA TYR A 249 -14.79 7.99 10.26
C TYR A 249 -15.48 6.74 10.79
N CYS A 250 -14.81 5.92 11.61
CA CYS A 250 -15.42 4.72 12.15
C CYS A 250 -15.81 4.89 13.63
N PRO A 251 -17.03 4.53 14.03
CA PRO A 251 -17.37 4.49 15.45
C PRO A 251 -16.49 3.46 16.16
N ASN A 252 -16.04 3.77 17.38
CA ASN A 252 -15.25 2.85 18.20
C ASN A 252 -16.04 1.57 18.48
N THR A 253 -15.67 0.49 17.81
CA THR A 253 -16.23 -0.85 18.09
C THR A 253 -15.40 -1.63 19.11
N ASN A 254 -14.29 -1.08 19.64
CA ASN A 254 -13.44 -1.76 20.63
C ASN A 254 -12.90 -0.79 21.70
N LYS A 255 -13.75 -0.47 22.70
CA LYS A 255 -13.29 -0.55 24.07
C LYS A 255 -13.74 -1.91 24.59
N SER A 256 -12.92 -2.95 24.42
CA SER A 256 -12.97 -4.11 25.32
C SER A 256 -12.85 -3.56 26.75
N PRO A 257 -13.74 -3.93 27.68
CA PRO A 257 -13.58 -3.45 29.06
C PRO A 257 -12.23 -3.93 29.56
N ALA A 258 -11.40 -2.96 29.96
CA ALA A 258 -10.19 -3.27 30.71
C ALA A 258 -10.63 -4.13 31.89
N ASN A 259 -10.14 -5.36 31.92
CA ASN A 259 -10.26 -6.22 33.09
C ASN A 259 -9.75 -5.46 34.31
N LYS A 260 -10.67 -5.23 35.26
CA LYS A 260 -10.35 -4.84 36.62
C LYS A 260 -9.64 -5.99 37.34
#